data_a1fb070a04b15bfd894c06fc91bbba5f
#
_entry.id   a1fb070a04b15bfd894c06fc91bbba5f
#
_cell.length_a   1.000
_cell.length_b   1.000
_cell.length_c   1.000
_cell.angle_alpha   90.00
_cell.angle_beta   90.00
_cell.angle_gamma   90.00
#
_symmetry.space_group_name_H-M   'P 1'
#
loop_
_entity.id
_entity.type
_entity.pdbx_description
1 polymer ?
#
loop_
_entity_poly.entity_id
_entity_poly.type
_entity_poly.pdbx_seq_one_letter_code
_entity_poly.pdbx_strand_id
1 'polypeptide(L)'
;GGHLRSARRGARAGRPARAPLRGPLSLLAAAAWVAMTAAPLAPQGGAERPRARDAGVVVGIFEPGPLNAITDVSGVRVGHATVIEGDSVRTGVTAILPHAGNAFLERVPAAIVVGNGFGKLLGATQVRELGELETPILLTCTLCVWRAADAMVEWLLAQPGMEGVRSVNAVVGETNDGLLNDIRARPVRAEHVVAALESAAEGPVAEGAVGAGAGTVAFGWKGGIGTSSRVLPPHLGGWTVGVLLQSNYGGVLTINGAPVGRELGQYSFRRDLEDTGASADGSIMIVVATDAPIEARALERLAARALTGLARTGSSMSNGSGDYVIAFSTAPAVRRAGPGAAPAGGATLANDALSPLFQAVAEATEEAIYNSLFRATTTRGHRGTVEALPLQPTLDILERHGALHWDRMIPPRRPGAR
;
A
#
# COMPACT_ATOMS: atom_id res chain seq x y z
N GLY A 1 -13.04 -54.98 44.83
CA GLY A 1 -13.26 -56.34 44.34
C GLY A 1 -13.30 -56.29 42.84
N GLY A 2 -12.60 -57.00 42.11
CA GLY A 2 -12.02 -58.30 42.08
C GLY A 2 -12.09 -58.78 40.65
N HIS A 3 -10.92 -59.04 40.16
CA HIS A 3 -10.46 -60.26 39.48
C HIS A 3 -10.98 -60.57 38.08
N LEU A 4 -10.10 -60.68 37.17
CA LEU A 4 -9.09 -61.68 36.76
C LEU A 4 -9.49 -62.48 35.52
N ARG A 5 -8.51 -62.57 34.64
CA ARG A 5 -7.95 -63.73 33.89
C ARG A 5 -8.73 -64.19 32.67
N SER A 6 -8.13 -64.44 31.62
CA SER A 6 -6.92 -65.12 31.04
C SER A 6 -7.48 -66.04 29.95
N ALA A 7 -6.88 -66.18 28.93
CA ALA A 7 -5.78 -66.97 28.37
C ALA A 7 -6.20 -67.65 27.05
N ARG A 8 -5.35 -67.49 26.11
CA ARG A 8 -4.44 -68.47 25.47
C ARG A 8 -4.99 -69.43 24.37
N ARG A 9 -4.17 -69.47 23.39
CA ARG A 9 -3.68 -70.58 22.49
C ARG A 9 -4.54 -70.82 21.25
N GLY A 10 -3.99 -71.11 20.16
CA GLY A 10 -2.66 -71.49 19.66
C GLY A 10 -2.78 -72.18 18.34
N ALA A 11 -1.76 -72.00 17.59
CA ALA A 11 -0.93 -72.97 16.86
C ALA A 11 -1.36 -73.44 15.46
N ARG A 12 -0.39 -73.23 14.59
CA ARG A 12 0.39 -74.09 13.69
C ARG A 12 -0.30 -74.49 12.37
N ALA A 13 0.30 -74.16 11.32
CA ALA A 13 1.48 -74.63 10.56
C ALA A 13 1.04 -75.38 9.30
N GLY A 14 1.72 -75.16 8.22
CA GLY A 14 1.67 -75.97 7.02
C GLY A 14 2.24 -75.30 5.78
N ARG A 15 3.53 -75.35 5.60
CA ARG A 15 4.20 -75.37 4.27
C ARG A 15 4.31 -76.82 3.83
N PRO A 16 4.46 -77.22 2.53
CA PRO A 16 5.56 -76.79 1.66
C PRO A 16 5.29 -76.81 0.11
N ALA A 17 6.33 -76.40 -0.57
CA ALA A 17 7.01 -76.92 -1.80
C ALA A 17 6.73 -76.20 -3.15
N ARG A 18 7.73 -75.49 -3.57
CA ARG A 18 8.63 -75.49 -4.76
C ARG A 18 8.05 -75.77 -6.18
N ALA A 19 8.14 -74.77 -7.01
CA ALA A 19 8.90 -74.51 -8.28
C ALA A 19 8.75 -75.53 -9.44
N PRO A 20 9.10 -75.23 -10.74
CA PRO A 20 9.86 -74.09 -11.28
C PRO A 20 9.47 -73.52 -12.67
N LEU A 21 10.11 -72.42 -13.02
CA LEU A 21 10.63 -71.95 -14.33
C LEU A 21 9.80 -71.92 -15.61
N ARG A 22 9.66 -70.74 -16.18
CA ARG A 22 10.17 -70.28 -17.49
C ARG A 22 9.70 -68.91 -17.83
N GLY A 23 10.64 -67.94 -17.95
CA GLY A 23 10.40 -66.69 -18.68
C GLY A 23 10.41 -66.96 -20.20
N PRO A 24 10.33 -65.96 -21.09
CA PRO A 24 10.84 -64.60 -20.98
C PRO A 24 9.95 -63.53 -21.64
N LEU A 25 10.48 -62.37 -21.66
CA LEU A 25 10.32 -61.24 -22.62
C LEU A 25 9.73 -59.96 -22.01
N SER A 26 10.68 -59.14 -21.78
CA SER A 26 10.64 -57.71 -21.58
C SER A 26 9.74 -56.93 -22.57
N LEU A 27 8.88 -56.08 -22.04
CA LEU A 27 8.46 -54.87 -22.72
C LEU A 27 8.41 -53.76 -21.66
N LEU A 28 9.50 -52.99 -21.62
CA LEU A 28 9.60 -51.72 -20.92
C LEU A 28 8.67 -50.70 -21.61
N ALA A 29 7.49 -50.51 -21.07
CA ALA A 29 6.68 -49.35 -21.36
C ALA A 29 7.12 -48.22 -20.43
N ALA A 30 7.99 -47.35 -20.92
CA ALA A 30 8.32 -46.09 -20.27
C ALA A 30 7.10 -45.19 -20.32
N ALA A 31 6.37 -45.11 -19.22
CA ALA A 31 5.35 -44.06 -19.02
C ALA A 31 6.07 -42.75 -18.76
N ALA A 32 6.22 -41.92 -19.79
CA ALA A 32 6.62 -40.53 -19.67
C ALA A 32 5.50 -39.75 -18.98
N TRP A 33 5.66 -39.45 -17.72
CA TRP A 33 4.88 -38.46 -17.02
C TRP A 33 5.26 -37.07 -17.55
N VAL A 34 4.46 -36.55 -18.48
CA VAL A 34 4.52 -35.14 -18.84
C VAL A 34 3.93 -34.37 -17.66
N ALA A 35 4.80 -33.83 -16.83
CA ALA A 35 4.42 -32.82 -15.84
C ALA A 35 3.97 -31.59 -16.62
N MET A 36 2.67 -31.46 -16.83
CA MET A 36 2.06 -30.18 -17.23
C MET A 36 2.22 -29.23 -16.05
N THR A 37 3.29 -28.44 -16.06
CA THR A 37 3.36 -27.24 -15.26
C THR A 37 2.29 -26.29 -15.79
N ALA A 38 1.18 -26.17 -15.07
CA ALA A 38 0.21 -25.11 -15.30
C ALA A 38 0.94 -23.79 -15.07
N ALA A 39 1.32 -23.13 -16.16
CA ALA A 39 1.76 -21.73 -16.09
C ALA A 39 0.58 -20.93 -15.52
N PRO A 40 0.82 -20.00 -14.56
CA PRO A 40 -0.23 -19.10 -14.11
C PRO A 40 -0.79 -18.38 -15.34
N LEU A 41 -2.11 -18.42 -15.53
CA LEU A 41 -2.76 -17.60 -16.53
C LEU A 41 -2.41 -16.15 -16.24
N ALA A 42 -1.61 -15.57 -17.11
CA ALA A 42 -1.44 -14.12 -17.14
C ALA A 42 -2.84 -13.50 -17.37
N PRO A 43 -3.20 -12.42 -16.65
CA PRO A 43 -4.47 -11.75 -16.89
C PRO A 43 -4.51 -11.33 -18.36
N GLN A 44 -5.62 -11.66 -19.04
CA GLN A 44 -5.84 -11.34 -20.44
C GLN A 44 -5.67 -9.83 -20.63
N GLY A 45 -4.70 -9.44 -21.43
CA GLY A 45 -4.21 -8.09 -21.58
C GLY A 45 -5.24 -7.13 -22.18
N GLY A 46 -5.95 -6.43 -21.33
CA GLY A 46 -6.31 -5.05 -21.63
C GLY A 46 -5.04 -4.19 -21.54
N ALA A 47 -4.85 -3.27 -22.48
CA ALA A 47 -3.71 -2.36 -22.43
C ALA A 47 -3.59 -1.75 -21.03
N GLU A 48 -2.39 -1.74 -20.48
CA GLU A 48 -2.13 -1.20 -19.14
C GLU A 48 -2.60 0.25 -19.08
N ARG A 49 -3.46 0.56 -18.10
CA ARG A 49 -3.98 1.93 -17.95
C ARG A 49 -2.84 2.90 -17.63
N PRO A 50 -2.81 4.10 -18.25
CA PRO A 50 -1.72 5.04 -18.01
C PRO A 50 -1.75 5.57 -16.58
N ARG A 51 -0.62 6.05 -16.09
CA ARG A 51 -0.57 6.91 -14.92
C ARG A 51 -1.09 8.31 -15.29
N ALA A 52 -1.45 9.10 -14.29
CA ALA A 52 -2.01 10.43 -14.50
C ALA A 52 -1.05 11.32 -15.34
N ARG A 53 0.23 11.33 -15.01
CA ARG A 53 1.25 12.10 -15.72
C ARG A 53 1.44 11.65 -17.18
N ASP A 54 1.41 10.35 -17.44
CA ASP A 54 1.51 9.78 -18.79
C ASP A 54 0.30 10.20 -19.66
N ALA A 55 -0.84 10.41 -19.03
CA ALA A 55 -2.04 10.93 -19.67
C ALA A 55 -2.10 12.48 -19.78
N GLY A 56 -1.02 13.17 -19.38
CA GLY A 56 -0.91 14.62 -19.47
C GLY A 56 -1.35 15.39 -18.20
N VAL A 57 -1.73 14.69 -17.12
CA VAL A 57 -2.07 15.33 -15.84
C VAL A 57 -0.80 15.58 -15.06
N VAL A 58 -0.23 16.77 -15.19
CA VAL A 58 1.00 17.20 -14.51
C VAL A 58 0.64 18.00 -13.27
N VAL A 59 1.08 17.52 -12.10
CA VAL A 59 0.78 18.14 -10.81
C VAL A 59 1.99 18.90 -10.29
N GLY A 60 1.79 20.16 -9.95
CA GLY A 60 2.77 20.97 -9.23
C GLY A 60 3.92 21.49 -10.06
N ILE A 61 5.01 21.86 -9.38
CA ILE A 61 6.17 22.56 -9.94
C ILE A 61 7.49 21.80 -9.80
N PHE A 62 7.55 20.80 -8.91
CA PHE A 62 8.74 19.99 -8.73
C PHE A 62 8.71 18.75 -9.62
N GLU A 63 9.88 18.36 -10.12
CA GLU A 63 10.01 17.18 -10.95
C GLU A 63 9.90 15.90 -10.11
N PRO A 64 9.27 14.84 -10.63
CA PRO A 64 9.30 13.53 -10.00
C PRO A 64 10.70 12.91 -10.05
N GLY A 65 10.95 11.94 -9.19
CA GLY A 65 12.10 11.05 -9.31
C GLY A 65 11.94 10.07 -10.50
N PRO A 66 12.97 9.27 -10.78
CA PRO A 66 13.00 8.39 -11.96
C PRO A 66 11.83 7.41 -12.06
N LEU A 67 11.33 6.93 -10.92
CA LEU A 67 10.20 5.99 -10.85
C LEU A 67 8.87 6.72 -10.60
N ASN A 68 8.93 7.98 -10.19
CA ASN A 68 7.78 8.73 -9.69
C ASN A 68 7.00 7.92 -8.63
N ALA A 69 7.71 7.35 -7.68
CA ALA A 69 7.21 6.45 -6.65
C ALA A 69 7.87 6.69 -5.30
N ILE A 70 7.27 6.19 -4.22
CA ILE A 70 7.85 6.29 -2.86
C ILE A 70 9.26 5.67 -2.81
N THR A 71 9.53 4.70 -3.65
CA THR A 71 10.83 4.01 -3.78
C THR A 71 11.93 4.84 -4.45
N ASP A 72 11.63 6.05 -4.91
CA ASP A 72 12.67 7.04 -5.26
C ASP A 72 13.40 7.57 -4.02
N VAL A 73 12.79 7.44 -2.84
CA VAL A 73 13.47 7.69 -1.57
C VAL A 73 14.37 6.51 -1.25
N SER A 74 15.67 6.77 -1.21
CA SER A 74 16.70 5.73 -1.04
C SER A 74 16.45 4.79 0.14
N GLY A 75 16.48 3.50 -0.13
CA GLY A 75 16.31 2.42 0.83
C GLY A 75 14.85 2.00 1.05
N VAL A 76 13.87 2.78 0.63
CA VAL A 76 12.45 2.43 0.76
C VAL A 76 12.09 1.25 -0.14
N ARG A 77 11.41 0.27 0.42
CA ARG A 77 10.99 -0.95 -0.28
C ARG A 77 9.48 -1.14 -0.11
N VAL A 78 8.82 -1.61 -1.17
CA VAL A 78 7.38 -1.87 -1.19
C VAL A 78 7.12 -3.28 -1.69
N GLY A 79 6.21 -3.99 -1.00
CA GLY A 79 5.73 -5.30 -1.42
C GLY A 79 4.22 -5.41 -1.30
N HIS A 80 3.62 -6.27 -2.10
CA HIS A 80 2.19 -6.48 -2.14
C HIS A 80 1.84 -7.97 -2.11
N ALA A 81 0.78 -8.31 -1.40
CA ALA A 81 0.09 -9.59 -1.52
C ALA A 81 -1.39 -9.30 -1.79
N THR A 82 -1.83 -9.59 -3.01
CA THR A 82 -3.23 -9.43 -3.41
C THR A 82 -4.00 -10.71 -3.14
N VAL A 83 -5.15 -10.60 -2.47
CA VAL A 83 -6.01 -11.73 -2.09
C VAL A 83 -7.33 -11.64 -2.85
N ILE A 84 -7.49 -12.54 -3.80
CA ILE A 84 -8.71 -12.68 -4.61
C ILE A 84 -9.20 -14.12 -4.47
N GLU A 85 -10.37 -14.29 -3.83
CA GLU A 85 -10.97 -15.61 -3.62
C GLU A 85 -12.45 -15.58 -4.04
N GLY A 86 -12.85 -16.49 -4.91
CA GLY A 86 -14.20 -16.56 -5.43
C GLY A 86 -14.74 -15.22 -5.96
N ASP A 87 -16.02 -14.98 -5.75
CA ASP A 87 -16.69 -13.74 -6.19
C ASP A 87 -16.75 -12.66 -5.10
N SER A 88 -16.32 -12.94 -3.87
CA SER A 88 -16.57 -12.06 -2.72
C SER A 88 -15.31 -11.49 -2.04
N VAL A 89 -14.11 -12.02 -2.31
CA VAL A 89 -12.89 -11.54 -1.66
C VAL A 89 -12.06 -10.74 -2.65
N ARG A 90 -11.89 -9.45 -2.35
CA ARG A 90 -11.06 -8.49 -3.08
C ARG A 90 -10.35 -7.61 -2.06
N THR A 91 -9.16 -8.02 -1.64
CA THR A 91 -8.38 -7.31 -0.62
C THR A 91 -6.89 -7.67 -0.72
N GLY A 92 -6.10 -7.35 0.28
CA GLY A 92 -4.70 -7.71 0.33
C GLY A 92 -3.92 -6.98 1.41
N VAL A 93 -2.61 -7.08 1.29
CA VAL A 93 -1.62 -6.43 2.15
C VAL A 93 -0.64 -5.67 1.29
N THR A 94 -0.31 -4.45 1.71
CA THR A 94 0.81 -3.68 1.18
C THR A 94 1.78 -3.41 2.30
N ALA A 95 3.04 -3.77 2.13
CA ALA A 95 4.12 -3.55 3.09
C ALA A 95 5.05 -2.44 2.59
N ILE A 96 5.39 -1.50 3.48
CA ILE A 96 6.37 -0.45 3.23
C ILE A 96 7.48 -0.59 4.28
N LEU A 97 8.70 -0.85 3.81
CA LEU A 97 9.89 -0.97 4.66
C LEU A 97 10.74 0.30 4.50
N PRO A 98 11.14 0.94 5.60
CA PRO A 98 11.94 2.17 5.53
C PRO A 98 13.37 1.95 4.99
N HIS A 99 13.89 0.75 5.11
CA HIS A 99 15.20 0.32 4.59
C HIS A 99 15.28 -1.21 4.52
N ALA A 100 16.37 -1.72 3.95
CA ALA A 100 16.60 -3.17 3.77
C ALA A 100 16.95 -3.92 5.07
N GLY A 101 17.36 -3.20 6.12
CA GLY A 101 17.72 -3.78 7.42
C GLY A 101 16.50 -4.06 8.30
N ASN A 102 16.77 -4.57 9.52
CA ASN A 102 15.75 -4.78 10.53
C ASN A 102 15.35 -3.42 11.16
N ALA A 103 14.10 -2.99 10.93
CA ALA A 103 13.59 -1.70 11.38
C ALA A 103 13.54 -1.56 12.92
N PHE A 104 13.51 -2.65 13.67
CA PHE A 104 13.56 -2.64 15.13
C PHE A 104 14.96 -2.35 15.64
N LEU A 105 15.97 -2.92 14.99
CA LEU A 105 17.38 -2.75 15.37
C LEU A 105 17.97 -1.43 14.84
N GLU A 106 17.42 -0.91 13.75
CA GLU A 106 17.80 0.36 13.15
C GLU A 106 16.55 1.19 12.88
N ARG A 107 16.12 1.95 13.87
CA ARG A 107 14.89 2.73 13.82
C ARG A 107 15.04 4.00 12.99
N VAL A 108 13.93 4.42 12.40
CA VAL A 108 13.84 5.70 11.69
C VAL A 108 12.96 6.67 12.45
N PRO A 109 13.25 8.00 12.43
CA PRO A 109 12.33 8.97 12.98
C PRO A 109 11.02 8.96 12.19
N ALA A 110 9.90 9.08 12.89
CA ALA A 110 8.57 9.03 12.31
C ALA A 110 7.57 9.91 13.05
N ALA A 111 6.48 10.24 12.36
CA ALA A 111 5.36 10.97 12.92
C ALA A 111 4.05 10.50 12.31
N ILE A 112 2.95 10.72 13.02
CA ILE A 112 1.60 10.41 12.57
C ILE A 112 0.72 11.64 12.74
N VAL A 113 -0.05 11.95 11.69
CA VAL A 113 -1.10 12.97 11.70
C VAL A 113 -2.45 12.33 11.39
N VAL A 114 -3.46 12.71 12.14
CA VAL A 114 -4.85 12.27 11.97
C VAL A 114 -5.64 13.42 11.37
N GLY A 115 -6.15 13.23 10.14
CA GLY A 115 -7.07 14.16 9.49
C GLY A 115 -8.48 13.98 10.02
N ASN A 116 -8.99 12.76 9.98
CA ASN A 116 -10.21 12.32 10.67
C ASN A 116 -9.99 10.89 11.20
N GLY A 117 -10.50 10.59 12.37
CA GLY A 117 -10.10 9.41 13.15
C GLY A 117 -11.09 8.25 13.14
N PHE A 118 -12.01 8.17 12.19
CA PHE A 118 -12.94 7.03 12.10
C PHE A 118 -12.28 5.83 11.42
N GLY A 119 -11.38 5.16 12.13
CA GLY A 119 -10.63 4.03 11.60
C GLY A 119 -9.65 3.46 12.62
N LYS A 120 -8.78 2.58 12.15
CA LYS A 120 -7.75 1.93 12.97
C LYS A 120 -6.37 2.18 12.37
N LEU A 121 -5.49 2.73 13.20
CA LEU A 121 -4.05 2.76 12.96
C LEU A 121 -3.37 2.20 14.20
N LEU A 122 -3.03 0.91 14.16
CA LEU A 122 -2.29 0.27 15.25
C LEU A 122 -0.89 0.85 15.34
N GLY A 123 -0.35 0.92 16.55
CA GLY A 123 0.99 1.44 16.81
C GLY A 123 1.08 2.96 16.88
N ALA A 124 -0.01 3.68 16.59
CA ALA A 124 0.01 5.15 16.48
C ALA A 124 0.43 5.86 17.76
N THR A 125 0.03 5.37 18.93
CA THR A 125 0.33 6.02 20.22
C THR A 125 1.83 6.05 20.50
N GLN A 126 2.54 4.93 20.30
CA GLN A 126 3.98 4.88 20.51
C GLN A 126 4.76 5.73 19.49
N VAL A 127 4.36 5.68 18.20
CA VAL A 127 5.03 6.52 17.19
C VAL A 127 4.86 8.01 17.51
N ARG A 128 3.68 8.43 17.93
CA ARG A 128 3.43 9.83 18.32
C ARG A 128 4.20 10.25 19.56
N GLU A 129 4.33 9.37 20.55
CA GLU A 129 5.01 9.67 21.81
C GLU A 129 6.54 9.64 21.65
N LEU A 130 7.08 8.61 20.96
CA LEU A 130 8.51 8.40 20.86
C LEU A 130 9.13 9.02 19.60
N GLY A 131 8.33 9.35 18.60
CA GLY A 131 8.82 9.95 17.36
C GLY A 131 9.64 9.01 16.48
N GLU A 132 9.44 7.71 16.59
CA GLU A 132 10.19 6.71 15.83
C GLU A 132 9.34 5.52 15.40
N LEU A 133 9.74 4.89 14.30
CA LEU A 133 9.17 3.69 13.73
C LEU A 133 10.14 2.53 13.95
N GLU A 134 9.64 1.43 14.52
CA GLU A 134 10.42 0.22 14.82
C GLU A 134 9.95 -1.03 14.07
N THR A 135 9.00 -0.89 13.15
CA THR A 135 8.51 -1.99 12.30
C THR A 135 8.33 -1.50 10.86
N PRO A 136 8.19 -2.40 9.89
CA PRO A 136 7.53 -2.07 8.64
C PRO A 136 6.15 -1.46 8.87
N ILE A 137 5.62 -0.76 7.88
CA ILE A 137 4.24 -0.28 7.86
C ILE A 137 3.43 -1.24 7.00
N LEU A 138 2.33 -1.76 7.52
CA LEU A 138 1.37 -2.55 6.76
C LEU A 138 0.10 -1.77 6.51
N LEU A 139 -0.46 -1.88 5.30
CA LEU A 139 -1.79 -1.44 4.92
C LEU A 139 -2.63 -2.65 4.56
N THR A 140 -3.91 -2.69 4.97
CA THR A 140 -4.78 -3.83 4.73
C THR A 140 -6.27 -3.46 4.87
N CYS A 141 -7.15 -4.44 4.98
CA CYS A 141 -8.60 -4.24 5.19
C CYS A 141 -8.95 -4.01 6.67
N THR A 142 -10.09 -3.35 6.91
CA THR A 142 -10.51 -2.87 8.24
C THR A 142 -10.54 -3.97 9.32
N LEU A 143 -11.10 -5.15 9.06
CA LEU A 143 -11.14 -6.25 10.02
C LEU A 143 -9.91 -7.18 9.96
N CYS A 144 -8.95 -6.88 9.09
CA CYS A 144 -7.72 -7.66 8.92
C CYS A 144 -6.56 -7.15 9.78
N VAL A 145 -6.67 -5.95 10.33
CA VAL A 145 -5.60 -5.21 11.03
C VAL A 145 -4.90 -6.04 12.10
N TRP A 146 -5.65 -6.70 12.98
CA TRP A 146 -5.09 -7.45 14.11
C TRP A 146 -4.31 -8.69 13.66
N ARG A 147 -4.83 -9.43 12.65
CA ARG A 147 -4.09 -10.56 12.07
C ARG A 147 -2.83 -10.12 11.36
N ALA A 148 -2.90 -9.00 10.66
CA ALA A 148 -1.72 -8.44 9.99
C ALA A 148 -0.66 -8.00 11.01
N ALA A 149 -1.07 -7.40 12.12
CA ALA A 149 -0.16 -7.01 13.20
C ALA A 149 0.49 -8.22 13.86
N ASP A 150 -0.29 -9.24 14.21
CA ASP A 150 0.20 -10.47 14.82
C ASP A 150 1.21 -11.18 13.92
N ALA A 151 0.88 -11.37 12.65
CA ALA A 151 1.78 -11.99 11.66
C ALA A 151 3.07 -11.18 11.44
N MET A 152 3.01 -9.85 11.43
CA MET A 152 4.20 -9.01 11.32
C MET A 152 5.09 -9.12 12.56
N VAL A 153 4.50 -9.17 13.75
CA VAL A 153 5.26 -9.38 15.00
C VAL A 153 5.95 -10.73 14.99
N GLU A 154 5.25 -11.81 14.61
CA GLU A 154 5.83 -13.15 14.50
C GLU A 154 7.00 -13.16 13.48
N TRP A 155 6.78 -12.61 12.29
CA TRP A 155 7.81 -12.48 11.26
C TRP A 155 9.03 -11.69 11.75
N LEU A 156 8.81 -10.56 12.45
CA LEU A 156 9.90 -9.69 12.94
C LEU A 156 10.69 -10.38 14.05
N LEU A 157 10.02 -11.03 15.01
CA LEU A 157 10.68 -11.76 16.11
C LEU A 157 11.53 -12.94 15.63
N ALA A 158 11.21 -13.49 14.45
CA ALA A 158 12.02 -14.54 13.82
C ALA A 158 13.27 -14.01 13.11
N GLN A 159 13.45 -12.68 12.99
CA GLN A 159 14.64 -12.12 12.35
C GLN A 159 15.86 -12.20 13.26
N PRO A 160 17.08 -12.34 12.67
CA PRO A 160 18.32 -12.35 13.45
C PRO A 160 18.46 -11.10 14.34
N GLY A 161 18.92 -11.30 15.58
CA GLY A 161 19.14 -10.21 16.54
C GLY A 161 17.90 -9.83 17.36
N MET A 162 16.79 -10.54 17.18
CA MET A 162 15.54 -10.27 17.90
C MET A 162 15.32 -11.19 19.11
N GLU A 163 16.24 -12.09 19.43
CA GLU A 163 16.10 -13.16 20.44
C GLU A 163 15.80 -12.61 21.85
N GLY A 164 16.29 -11.41 22.16
CA GLY A 164 16.07 -10.75 23.46
C GLY A 164 14.89 -9.77 23.48
N VAL A 165 14.21 -9.58 22.37
CA VAL A 165 13.12 -8.60 22.24
C VAL A 165 11.84 -9.13 22.87
N ARG A 166 11.18 -8.29 23.69
CA ARG A 166 9.99 -8.67 24.46
C ARG A 166 8.76 -7.82 24.18
N SER A 167 8.90 -6.79 23.34
CA SER A 167 7.81 -5.89 22.96
C SER A 167 8.09 -5.32 21.58
N VAL A 168 7.08 -5.29 20.73
CA VAL A 168 7.13 -4.74 19.37
C VAL A 168 5.87 -3.92 19.13
N ASN A 169 6.02 -2.69 18.66
CA ASN A 169 4.91 -1.82 18.33
C ASN A 169 4.58 -1.89 16.83
N ALA A 170 3.76 -2.85 16.45
CA ALA A 170 3.34 -3.05 15.08
C ALA A 170 2.54 -1.86 14.54
N VAL A 171 2.94 -1.31 13.38
CA VAL A 171 2.22 -0.21 12.70
C VAL A 171 1.42 -0.78 11.54
N VAL A 172 0.09 -0.76 11.67
CA VAL A 172 -0.84 -1.31 10.66
C VAL A 172 -2.00 -0.35 10.47
N GLY A 173 -2.14 0.16 9.25
CA GLY A 173 -3.26 0.98 8.82
C GLY A 173 -4.27 0.22 7.97
N GLU A 174 -5.46 0.81 7.76
CA GLU A 174 -6.54 0.12 7.07
C GLU A 174 -7.48 1.07 6.32
N THR A 175 -8.21 0.48 5.39
CA THR A 175 -9.45 1.07 4.88
C THR A 175 -10.56 0.02 4.84
N ASN A 176 -11.83 0.45 4.85
CA ASN A 176 -12.97 -0.44 4.78
C ASN A 176 -13.33 -0.72 3.31
N ASP A 177 -12.87 -1.84 2.79
CA ASP A 177 -13.12 -2.31 1.42
C ASP A 177 -14.40 -3.17 1.27
N GLY A 178 -15.32 -3.07 2.23
CA GLY A 178 -16.49 -3.95 2.38
C GLY A 178 -17.53 -3.92 1.25
N LEU A 179 -17.39 -3.07 0.25
CA LEU A 179 -18.21 -3.09 -0.95
C LEU A 179 -17.77 -4.23 -1.91
N LEU A 180 -16.48 -4.38 -2.11
CA LEU A 180 -15.89 -5.38 -3.01
C LEU A 180 -15.35 -6.61 -2.27
N ASN A 181 -15.06 -6.48 -0.97
CA ASN A 181 -14.50 -7.53 -0.14
C ASN A 181 -15.50 -7.96 0.96
N ASP A 182 -15.67 -9.27 1.17
CA ASP A 182 -16.34 -9.78 2.37
C ASP A 182 -15.43 -9.57 3.59
N ILE A 183 -15.52 -8.40 4.20
CA ILE A 183 -14.70 -8.05 5.37
C ILE A 183 -14.93 -8.96 6.57
N ARG A 184 -16.13 -9.57 6.70
CA ARG A 184 -16.46 -10.45 7.83
C ARG A 184 -15.78 -11.80 7.73
N ALA A 185 -15.45 -12.26 6.52
CA ALA A 185 -14.63 -13.44 6.29
C ALA A 185 -13.19 -13.27 6.82
N ARG A 186 -12.72 -12.00 6.99
CA ARG A 186 -11.37 -11.69 7.45
C ARG A 186 -10.30 -12.46 6.66
N PRO A 187 -10.25 -12.32 5.32
CA PRO A 187 -9.55 -13.26 4.44
C PRO A 187 -8.02 -13.14 4.49
N VAL A 188 -7.47 -12.04 5.00
CA VAL A 188 -6.02 -11.88 5.15
C VAL A 188 -5.51 -12.82 6.25
N ARG A 189 -4.50 -13.63 5.90
CA ARG A 189 -3.83 -14.60 6.75
C ARG A 189 -2.34 -14.26 6.88
N ALA A 190 -1.63 -14.97 7.78
CA ALA A 190 -0.19 -14.74 8.04
C ALA A 190 0.66 -14.87 6.75
N GLU A 191 0.39 -15.88 5.93
CA GLU A 191 1.12 -16.10 4.67
C GLU A 191 1.02 -14.90 3.71
N HIS A 192 -0.08 -14.17 3.67
CA HIS A 192 -0.22 -12.97 2.85
C HIS A 192 0.63 -11.80 3.37
N VAL A 193 0.72 -11.68 4.70
CA VAL A 193 1.56 -10.66 5.35
C VAL A 193 3.04 -10.96 5.09
N VAL A 194 3.47 -12.19 5.31
CA VAL A 194 4.84 -12.63 5.06
C VAL A 194 5.19 -12.44 3.57
N ALA A 195 4.30 -12.83 2.66
CA ALA A 195 4.52 -12.64 1.22
C ALA A 195 4.70 -11.16 0.85
N ALA A 196 3.92 -10.25 1.43
CA ALA A 196 4.08 -8.81 1.20
C ALA A 196 5.41 -8.27 1.75
N LEU A 197 5.81 -8.71 2.95
CA LEU A 197 7.09 -8.31 3.57
C LEU A 197 8.30 -8.83 2.80
N GLU A 198 8.28 -10.10 2.40
CA GLU A 198 9.40 -10.74 1.70
C GLU A 198 9.52 -10.34 0.22
N SER A 199 8.42 -9.98 -0.43
CA SER A 199 8.43 -9.44 -1.79
C SER A 199 8.83 -7.97 -1.86
N ALA A 200 8.99 -7.28 -0.72
CA ALA A 200 9.31 -5.87 -0.71
C ALA A 200 10.66 -5.58 -1.37
N ALA A 201 10.65 -4.71 -2.35
CA ALA A 201 11.81 -4.34 -3.15
C ALA A 201 11.85 -2.85 -3.44
N GLU A 202 13.03 -2.33 -3.71
CA GLU A 202 13.24 -1.06 -4.39
C GLU A 202 12.80 -1.21 -5.86
N GLY A 203 12.53 -0.11 -6.55
CA GLY A 203 12.13 -0.15 -7.95
C GLY A 203 10.66 0.23 -8.17
N PRO A 204 10.09 -0.08 -9.34
CA PRO A 204 8.72 0.27 -9.67
C PRO A 204 7.70 -0.33 -8.69
N VAL A 205 6.72 0.46 -8.28
CA VAL A 205 5.64 0.05 -7.39
C VAL A 205 4.38 -0.21 -8.22
N ALA A 206 3.75 -1.35 -8.02
CA ALA A 206 2.46 -1.65 -8.64
C ALA A 206 1.35 -0.76 -8.03
N GLU A 207 0.46 -0.26 -8.90
CA GLU A 207 -0.60 0.69 -8.54
C GLU A 207 -1.99 0.18 -8.94
N GLY A 208 -3.04 0.82 -8.43
CA GLY A 208 -4.42 0.47 -8.69
C GLY A 208 -4.90 -0.69 -7.81
N ALA A 209 -5.56 -1.67 -8.41
CA ALA A 209 -6.24 -2.76 -7.70
C ALA A 209 -5.28 -3.87 -7.23
N VAL A 210 -4.24 -3.53 -6.49
CA VAL A 210 -3.20 -4.45 -5.99
C VAL A 210 -3.06 -4.35 -4.47
N GLY A 211 -2.60 -5.42 -3.83
CA GLY A 211 -2.36 -5.46 -2.40
C GLY A 211 -3.56 -4.93 -1.61
N ALA A 212 -3.33 -4.04 -0.66
CA ALA A 212 -4.36 -3.41 0.15
C ALA A 212 -5.37 -2.57 -0.67
N GLY A 213 -5.04 -2.21 -1.92
CA GLY A 213 -5.92 -1.46 -2.82
C GLY A 213 -6.87 -2.31 -3.66
N ALA A 214 -6.83 -3.64 -3.56
CA ALA A 214 -7.60 -4.53 -4.44
C ALA A 214 -9.12 -4.32 -4.35
N GLY A 215 -9.65 -4.04 -3.15
CA GLY A 215 -11.10 -3.89 -2.92
C GLY A 215 -11.56 -2.45 -2.66
N THR A 216 -10.71 -1.45 -2.77
CA THR A 216 -11.01 -0.08 -2.38
C THR A 216 -11.82 0.69 -3.44
N VAL A 217 -12.55 1.71 -2.96
CA VAL A 217 -13.41 2.58 -3.79
C VAL A 217 -13.12 4.04 -3.44
N ALA A 218 -12.81 4.85 -4.44
CA ALA A 218 -12.55 6.28 -4.23
C ALA A 218 -13.41 7.14 -5.15
N PHE A 219 -14.08 8.15 -4.59
CA PHE A 219 -15.04 9.01 -5.29
C PHE A 219 -16.16 8.27 -6.02
N GLY A 220 -16.47 7.03 -5.59
CA GLY A 220 -17.45 6.16 -6.23
C GLY A 220 -16.90 5.35 -7.41
N TRP A 221 -15.67 5.57 -7.84
CA TRP A 221 -14.94 4.72 -8.80
C TRP A 221 -14.00 3.77 -8.08
N LYS A 222 -13.44 2.81 -8.82
CA LYS A 222 -12.43 1.91 -8.27
C LYS A 222 -11.22 2.71 -7.79
N GLY A 223 -10.93 2.60 -6.50
CA GLY A 223 -9.73 3.15 -5.87
C GLY A 223 -8.54 2.18 -5.96
N GLY A 224 -7.50 2.39 -5.16
CA GLY A 224 -6.34 1.51 -5.19
C GLY A 224 -5.14 2.03 -4.43
N ILE A 225 -4.02 1.39 -4.68
CA ILE A 225 -2.70 1.90 -4.34
C ILE A 225 -2.29 2.94 -5.37
N GLY A 226 -1.77 4.07 -4.90
CA GLY A 226 -1.14 5.08 -5.74
C GLY A 226 0.17 5.54 -5.13
N THR A 227 1.10 5.94 -5.96
CA THR A 227 2.41 6.43 -5.52
C THR A 227 2.90 7.57 -6.40
N SER A 228 3.77 8.40 -5.86
CA SER A 228 4.42 9.51 -6.56
C SER A 228 5.63 9.98 -5.76
N SER A 229 6.50 10.75 -6.40
CA SER A 229 7.64 11.39 -5.74
C SER A 229 7.90 12.80 -6.27
N ARG A 230 8.68 13.56 -5.51
CA ARG A 230 9.24 14.86 -5.93
C ARG A 230 10.70 14.93 -5.50
N VAL A 231 11.53 15.44 -6.40
CA VAL A 231 12.95 15.71 -6.14
C VAL A 231 13.15 17.21 -6.12
N LEU A 232 13.67 17.73 -5.01
CA LEU A 232 13.99 19.15 -4.88
C LEU A 232 15.24 19.48 -5.69
N PRO A 233 15.30 20.67 -6.32
CA PRO A 233 16.53 21.14 -6.93
C PRO A 233 17.70 21.20 -5.94
N PRO A 234 18.96 21.04 -6.39
CA PRO A 234 20.13 21.04 -5.49
C PRO A 234 20.23 22.26 -4.59
N HIS A 235 19.88 23.46 -5.08
CA HIS A 235 19.90 24.69 -4.29
C HIS A 235 18.80 24.77 -3.20
N LEU A 236 17.81 23.87 -3.25
CA LEU A 236 16.80 23.65 -2.21
C LEU A 236 17.07 22.39 -1.38
N GLY A 237 18.29 21.85 -1.45
CA GLY A 237 18.76 20.71 -0.69
C GLY A 237 18.84 19.38 -1.44
N GLY A 238 18.23 19.27 -2.61
CA GLY A 238 18.27 18.05 -3.45
C GLY A 238 17.50 16.86 -2.88
N TRP A 239 16.69 17.07 -1.82
CA TRP A 239 15.98 16.01 -1.11
C TRP A 239 14.84 15.43 -1.95
N THR A 240 14.56 14.15 -1.70
CA THR A 240 13.43 13.44 -2.29
C THR A 240 12.31 13.29 -1.26
N VAL A 241 11.08 13.51 -1.71
CA VAL A 241 9.84 13.18 -0.99
C VAL A 241 9.07 12.17 -1.81
N GLY A 242 8.76 11.02 -1.23
CA GLY A 242 7.94 9.97 -1.85
C GLY A 242 6.66 9.72 -1.07
N VAL A 243 5.59 9.43 -1.78
CA VAL A 243 4.27 9.12 -1.20
C VAL A 243 3.75 7.80 -1.76
N LEU A 244 3.21 6.96 -0.90
CA LEU A 244 2.37 5.82 -1.24
C LEU A 244 1.07 5.93 -0.45
N LEU A 245 -0.06 5.65 -1.08
CA LEU A 245 -1.34 5.70 -0.41
C LEU A 245 -2.30 4.58 -0.83
N GLN A 246 -3.25 4.30 0.05
CA GLN A 246 -4.39 3.41 -0.16
C GLN A 246 -5.65 4.28 -0.16
N SER A 247 -6.25 4.52 -1.35
CA SER A 247 -7.40 5.40 -1.52
C SER A 247 -8.72 4.63 -1.42
N ASN A 248 -9.59 5.06 -0.49
CA ASN A 248 -10.92 4.47 -0.29
C ASN A 248 -11.86 5.49 0.35
N TYR A 249 -12.12 6.61 -0.31
CA TYR A 249 -12.88 7.72 0.26
C TYR A 249 -13.77 8.42 -0.76
N GLY A 250 -14.76 9.16 -0.25
CA GLY A 250 -15.68 9.97 -1.03
C GLY A 250 -15.24 11.44 -1.16
N GLY A 251 -16.04 12.20 -1.86
CA GLY A 251 -15.83 13.63 -2.08
C GLY A 251 -16.36 14.07 -3.43
N VAL A 252 -15.90 15.22 -3.89
CA VAL A 252 -16.23 15.78 -5.21
C VAL A 252 -14.94 15.88 -6.01
N LEU A 253 -14.64 14.85 -6.80
CA LEU A 253 -13.35 14.75 -7.50
C LEU A 253 -13.04 15.99 -8.32
N THR A 254 -11.90 16.59 -8.01
CA THR A 254 -11.24 17.59 -8.84
C THR A 254 -9.87 17.10 -9.27
N ILE A 255 -9.49 17.37 -10.50
CA ILE A 255 -8.17 17.05 -11.05
C ILE A 255 -7.59 18.31 -11.64
N ASN A 256 -6.45 18.79 -11.11
CA ASN A 256 -5.86 20.09 -11.48
C ASN A 256 -6.91 21.23 -11.48
N GLY A 257 -7.81 21.22 -10.51
CA GLY A 257 -8.88 22.22 -10.38
C GLY A 257 -10.10 22.01 -11.29
N ALA A 258 -10.06 21.11 -12.26
CA ALA A 258 -11.22 20.78 -13.09
C ALA A 258 -12.27 19.96 -12.31
N PRO A 259 -13.56 20.26 -12.41
CA PRO A 259 -14.63 19.69 -11.59
C PRO A 259 -15.10 18.32 -12.14
N VAL A 260 -14.19 17.35 -12.24
CA VAL A 260 -14.40 16.05 -12.91
C VAL A 260 -15.59 15.29 -12.31
N GLY A 261 -15.68 15.20 -11.00
CA GLY A 261 -16.76 14.48 -10.34
C GLY A 261 -18.14 15.06 -10.65
N ARG A 262 -18.24 16.39 -10.71
CA ARG A 262 -19.49 17.07 -11.05
C ARG A 262 -19.88 16.84 -12.50
N GLU A 263 -18.96 16.98 -13.42
CA GLU A 263 -19.24 16.81 -14.86
C GLU A 263 -19.52 15.36 -15.23
N LEU A 264 -18.88 14.40 -14.60
CA LEU A 264 -19.22 12.97 -14.73
C LEU A 264 -20.49 12.57 -13.97
N GLY A 265 -21.05 13.47 -13.17
CA GLY A 265 -22.27 13.21 -12.41
C GLY A 265 -22.09 12.21 -11.27
N GLN A 266 -20.86 12.07 -10.72
CA GLN A 266 -20.57 11.14 -9.62
C GLN A 266 -19.76 11.85 -8.52
N TYR A 267 -20.44 12.16 -7.41
CA TYR A 267 -19.86 12.86 -6.27
C TYR A 267 -20.68 12.60 -5.00
N SER A 268 -20.06 12.81 -3.84
CA SER A 268 -20.72 12.70 -2.54
C SER A 268 -21.88 13.71 -2.42
N PHE A 269 -22.92 13.32 -1.70
CA PHE A 269 -24.15 14.12 -1.47
C PHE A 269 -25.00 14.40 -2.72
N ARG A 270 -24.65 13.91 -3.89
CA ARG A 270 -25.47 14.10 -5.09
C ARG A 270 -26.91 13.66 -4.87
N ARG A 271 -27.11 12.48 -4.29
CA ARG A 271 -28.44 11.91 -4.04
C ARG A 271 -29.20 12.69 -2.98
N ASP A 272 -28.50 13.25 -1.99
CA ASP A 272 -29.13 14.11 -0.97
C ASP A 272 -29.61 15.42 -1.57
N LEU A 273 -28.86 15.99 -2.53
CA LEU A 273 -29.25 17.18 -3.27
C LEU A 273 -30.40 16.91 -4.26
N GLU A 274 -30.53 15.68 -4.73
CA GLU A 274 -31.58 15.21 -5.65
C GLU A 274 -32.70 14.46 -4.90
N ASP A 275 -32.74 14.50 -3.57
CA ASP A 275 -33.71 13.84 -2.66
C ASP A 275 -33.69 12.31 -2.69
N THR A 276 -32.53 11.69 -2.93
CA THR A 276 -32.39 10.22 -3.14
C THR A 276 -31.39 9.51 -2.22
N GLY A 277 -31.01 10.10 -1.10
CA GLY A 277 -30.16 9.61 0.01
C GLY A 277 -29.21 8.41 -0.15
N ALA A 278 -27.89 8.63 -0.02
CA ALA A 278 -26.87 7.73 0.54
C ALA A 278 -25.54 8.48 0.79
N SER A 279 -25.05 8.39 2.00
CA SER A 279 -23.75 8.93 2.43
C SER A 279 -22.60 8.02 1.93
N ALA A 280 -21.51 8.62 1.46
CA ALA A 280 -20.29 7.93 1.14
C ALA A 280 -19.29 8.10 2.30
N ASP A 281 -19.18 7.08 3.15
CA ASP A 281 -18.11 6.95 4.13
C ASP A 281 -16.88 6.36 3.44
N GLY A 282 -15.67 6.77 3.88
CA GLY A 282 -14.43 6.28 3.27
C GLY A 282 -13.23 6.54 4.16
N SER A 283 -12.05 6.12 3.71
CA SER A 283 -10.78 6.23 4.45
C SER A 283 -9.63 6.38 3.50
N ILE A 284 -8.52 6.98 3.97
CA ILE A 284 -7.25 6.98 3.26
C ILE A 284 -6.09 6.76 4.22
N MET A 285 -5.15 5.89 3.84
CA MET A 285 -3.85 5.78 4.45
C MET A 285 -2.81 6.42 3.53
N ILE A 286 -2.06 7.40 4.04
CA ILE A 286 -0.98 8.07 3.33
C ILE A 286 0.33 7.77 4.05
N VAL A 287 1.31 7.23 3.33
CA VAL A 287 2.68 7.02 3.82
C VAL A 287 3.61 7.95 3.07
N VAL A 288 4.35 8.76 3.81
CA VAL A 288 5.30 9.75 3.30
C VAL A 288 6.71 9.33 3.72
N ALA A 289 7.62 9.22 2.77
CA ALA A 289 9.04 9.01 3.01
C ALA A 289 9.85 10.20 2.52
N THR A 290 10.98 10.47 3.16
CA THR A 290 11.97 11.43 2.68
C THR A 290 13.39 11.02 3.09
N ASP A 291 14.39 11.39 2.29
CA ASP A 291 15.80 11.28 2.62
C ASP A 291 16.37 12.57 3.27
N ALA A 292 15.52 13.57 3.49
CA ALA A 292 15.90 14.77 4.21
C ALA A 292 16.17 14.45 5.70
N PRO A 293 17.24 14.98 6.31
CA PRO A 293 17.58 14.74 7.71
C PRO A 293 16.66 15.56 8.64
N ILE A 294 15.45 15.04 8.84
CA ILE A 294 14.42 15.65 9.69
C ILE A 294 13.91 14.65 10.72
N GLU A 295 13.58 15.14 11.90
CA GLU A 295 13.09 14.34 13.02
C GLU A 295 11.56 14.48 13.20
N ALA A 296 11.01 13.77 14.17
CA ALA A 296 9.58 13.59 14.41
C ALA A 296 8.76 14.88 14.33
N ARG A 297 9.19 15.97 14.95
CA ARG A 297 8.45 17.26 14.91
C ARG A 297 8.34 17.83 13.48
N ALA A 298 9.43 17.79 12.72
CA ALA A 298 9.44 18.26 11.34
C ALA A 298 8.66 17.30 10.42
N LEU A 299 8.75 15.98 10.68
CA LEU A 299 7.96 14.95 10.00
C LEU A 299 6.45 15.12 10.26
N GLU A 300 6.03 15.47 11.47
CA GLU A 300 4.63 15.76 11.78
C GLU A 300 4.13 16.97 10.94
N ARG A 301 4.95 18.02 10.83
CA ARG A 301 4.64 19.17 9.99
C ARG A 301 4.59 18.80 8.50
N LEU A 302 5.46 17.91 8.04
CA LEU A 302 5.46 17.38 6.67
C LEU A 302 4.19 16.54 6.42
N ALA A 303 3.88 15.61 7.32
CA ALA A 303 2.69 14.77 7.25
C ALA A 303 1.39 15.58 7.18
N ALA A 304 1.29 16.65 7.97
CA ALA A 304 0.13 17.55 7.93
C ALA A 304 -0.09 18.19 6.55
N ARG A 305 0.96 18.40 5.75
CA ARG A 305 0.87 18.96 4.38
C ARG A 305 0.40 17.93 3.35
N ALA A 306 0.57 16.64 3.61
CA ALA A 306 -0.07 15.62 2.77
C ALA A 306 -1.59 15.78 2.72
N LEU A 307 -2.22 16.19 3.83
CA LEU A 307 -3.66 16.47 3.88
C LEU A 307 -4.07 17.63 2.96
N THR A 308 -3.18 18.58 2.66
CA THR A 308 -3.46 19.63 1.68
C THR A 308 -3.50 19.08 0.25
N GLY A 309 -2.66 18.10 -0.07
CA GLY A 309 -2.73 17.34 -1.33
C GLY A 309 -4.04 16.56 -1.45
N LEU A 310 -4.45 15.88 -0.37
CA LEU A 310 -5.74 15.19 -0.29
C LEU A 310 -6.92 16.17 -0.54
N ALA A 311 -6.93 17.31 0.12
CA ALA A 311 -7.99 18.32 -0.02
C ALA A 311 -8.10 18.84 -1.47
N ARG A 312 -6.99 19.00 -2.18
CA ARG A 312 -6.98 19.44 -3.59
C ARG A 312 -7.72 18.49 -4.52
N THR A 313 -7.80 17.20 -4.17
CA THR A 313 -8.53 16.22 -4.98
C THR A 313 -10.04 16.21 -4.76
N GLY A 314 -10.53 16.99 -3.78
CA GLY A 314 -11.96 17.13 -3.49
C GLY A 314 -12.46 16.30 -2.31
N SER A 315 -11.56 15.79 -1.46
CA SER A 315 -11.94 15.19 -0.17
C SER A 315 -12.27 16.24 0.87
N SER A 316 -13.32 16.00 1.65
CA SER A 316 -13.68 16.79 2.82
C SER A 316 -13.31 16.12 4.15
N MET A 317 -12.71 14.93 4.11
CA MET A 317 -12.43 14.10 5.30
C MET A 317 -13.69 13.93 6.15
N SER A 318 -14.71 13.28 5.58
CA SER A 318 -16.04 13.13 6.18
C SER A 318 -15.99 12.42 7.54
N ASN A 319 -17.04 12.58 8.36
CA ASN A 319 -17.10 12.02 9.72
C ASN A 319 -16.82 10.51 9.78
N GLY A 320 -17.28 9.72 8.80
CA GLY A 320 -17.06 8.28 8.72
C GLY A 320 -15.72 7.86 8.10
N SER A 321 -14.83 8.82 7.81
CA SER A 321 -13.53 8.59 7.18
C SER A 321 -12.42 8.38 8.21
N GLY A 322 -11.52 7.44 7.95
CA GLY A 322 -10.25 7.26 8.68
C GLY A 322 -9.10 7.78 7.82
N ASP A 323 -8.70 9.03 8.04
CA ASP A 323 -7.69 9.72 7.25
C ASP A 323 -6.42 9.86 8.08
N TYR A 324 -5.41 9.08 7.76
CA TYR A 324 -4.17 9.03 8.52
C TYR A 324 -2.96 9.23 7.61
N VAL A 325 -1.97 9.95 8.13
CA VAL A 325 -0.68 10.15 7.48
C VAL A 325 0.43 9.65 8.38
N ILE A 326 1.28 8.76 7.86
CA ILE A 326 2.50 8.28 8.51
C ILE A 326 3.66 8.85 7.72
N ALA A 327 4.55 9.60 8.36
CA ALA A 327 5.75 10.13 7.72
C ALA A 327 7.01 9.62 8.42
N PHE A 328 8.05 9.31 7.64
CA PHE A 328 9.36 8.91 8.17
C PHE A 328 10.51 9.44 7.32
N SER A 329 11.71 9.55 7.94
CA SER A 329 12.93 9.90 7.23
C SER A 329 13.88 8.71 7.17
N THR A 330 14.44 8.45 5.97
CA THR A 330 15.46 7.41 5.77
C THR A 330 16.89 7.94 5.93
N ALA A 331 17.07 9.25 6.18
CA ALA A 331 18.39 9.86 6.27
C ALA A 331 19.26 9.18 7.34
N PRO A 332 20.47 8.69 6.99
CA PRO A 332 21.35 8.03 7.97
C PRO A 332 21.67 8.88 9.19
N ALA A 333 21.75 10.20 9.00
CA ALA A 333 22.07 11.15 10.06
C ALA A 333 21.07 11.21 11.22
N VAL A 334 19.84 10.75 11.02
CA VAL A 334 18.75 10.78 12.02
C VAL A 334 18.26 9.38 12.43
N ARG A 335 18.85 8.32 11.88
CA ARG A 335 18.55 6.95 12.33
C ARG A 335 19.08 6.67 13.71
N ARG A 336 18.49 5.71 14.40
CA ARG A 336 18.89 5.24 15.72
C ARG A 336 19.24 3.75 15.67
N ALA A 337 20.48 3.42 15.99
CA ALA A 337 20.94 2.05 16.09
C ALA A 337 20.44 1.42 17.39
N GLY A 338 19.41 0.62 17.32
CA GLY A 338 18.85 -0.17 18.43
C GLY A 338 18.14 0.61 19.53
N PRO A 339 17.46 -0.12 20.44
CA PRO A 339 16.77 0.49 21.57
C PRO A 339 17.74 1.26 22.49
N GLY A 340 17.42 2.51 22.78
CA GLY A 340 18.21 3.35 23.69
C GLY A 340 19.48 3.99 23.09
N ALA A 341 19.79 3.72 21.81
CA ALA A 341 20.91 4.39 21.15
C ALA A 341 20.56 5.86 20.82
N ALA A 342 21.53 6.75 21.00
CA ALA A 342 21.41 8.13 20.56
C ALA A 342 21.30 8.19 19.02
N PRO A 343 20.62 9.22 18.46
CA PRO A 343 20.67 9.50 17.04
C PRO A 343 22.11 9.56 16.53
N ALA A 344 22.32 9.27 15.26
CA ALA A 344 23.64 9.28 14.64
C ALA A 344 24.39 10.64 14.69
N GLY A 345 23.80 11.67 15.30
CA GLY A 345 24.45 12.95 15.61
C GLY A 345 24.64 13.88 14.40
N GLY A 346 23.90 13.67 13.32
CA GLY A 346 23.90 14.55 12.16
C GLY A 346 23.11 15.84 12.38
N ALA A 347 23.45 16.89 11.62
CA ALA A 347 22.67 18.12 11.61
C ALA A 347 21.30 17.90 10.98
N THR A 348 20.24 18.37 11.63
CA THR A 348 18.89 18.40 11.09
C THR A 348 18.62 19.71 10.34
N LEU A 349 17.62 19.70 9.45
CA LEU A 349 17.23 20.89 8.71
C LEU A 349 16.60 21.94 9.63
N ALA A 350 16.93 23.21 9.41
CA ALA A 350 16.27 24.34 10.06
C ALA A 350 14.82 24.48 9.54
N ASN A 351 13.96 25.11 10.34
CA ASN A 351 12.55 25.31 9.99
C ASN A 351 12.33 25.98 8.63
N ASP A 352 13.16 26.98 8.28
CA ASP A 352 13.03 27.70 7.01
C ASP A 352 13.33 26.85 5.77
N ALA A 353 14.13 25.79 5.93
CA ALA A 353 14.46 24.84 4.88
C ALA A 353 13.33 23.82 4.60
N LEU A 354 12.27 23.79 5.41
CA LEU A 354 11.19 22.81 5.28
C LEU A 354 10.14 23.20 4.22
N SER A 355 10.01 24.46 3.85
CA SER A 355 8.97 24.91 2.94
C SER A 355 8.96 24.21 1.56
N PRO A 356 10.11 23.95 0.93
CA PRO A 356 10.14 23.16 -0.31
C PRO A 356 9.65 21.72 -0.13
N LEU A 357 9.97 21.07 1.00
CA LEU A 357 9.48 19.74 1.34
C LEU A 357 7.96 19.73 1.54
N PHE A 358 7.39 20.78 2.12
CA PHE A 358 5.95 20.94 2.32
C PHE A 358 5.20 21.06 0.98
N GLN A 359 5.76 21.82 0.03
CA GLN A 359 5.21 21.88 -1.31
C GLN A 359 5.31 20.53 -2.02
N ALA A 360 6.47 19.89 -1.93
CA ALA A 360 6.75 18.59 -2.55
C ALA A 360 5.78 17.50 -2.08
N VAL A 361 5.51 17.38 -0.78
CA VAL A 361 4.59 16.36 -0.25
C VAL A 361 3.14 16.61 -0.66
N ALA A 362 2.70 17.87 -0.75
CA ALA A 362 1.36 18.19 -1.22
C ALA A 362 1.16 17.78 -2.68
N GLU A 363 2.14 18.08 -3.54
CA GLU A 363 2.12 17.68 -4.95
C GLU A 363 2.19 16.16 -5.13
N ALA A 364 3.11 15.49 -4.43
CA ALA A 364 3.25 14.04 -4.52
C ALA A 364 2.00 13.31 -4.01
N THR A 365 1.35 13.80 -2.96
CA THR A 365 0.10 13.22 -2.45
C THR A 365 -1.03 13.37 -3.46
N GLU A 366 -1.19 14.55 -4.04
CA GLU A 366 -2.20 14.84 -5.06
C GLU A 366 -2.02 13.91 -6.27
N GLU A 367 -0.80 13.80 -6.81
CA GLU A 367 -0.53 12.93 -7.96
C GLU A 367 -0.69 11.44 -7.62
N ALA A 368 -0.27 10.99 -6.44
CA ALA A 368 -0.46 9.61 -6.01
C ALA A 368 -1.95 9.21 -5.94
N ILE A 369 -2.83 10.13 -5.52
CA ILE A 369 -4.28 9.91 -5.53
C ILE A 369 -4.78 9.75 -6.97
N TYR A 370 -4.37 10.61 -7.89
CA TYR A 370 -4.73 10.47 -9.30
C TYR A 370 -4.22 9.16 -9.88
N ASN A 371 -2.98 8.76 -9.59
CA ASN A 371 -2.43 7.49 -10.04
C ASN A 371 -3.26 6.30 -9.52
N SER A 372 -3.73 6.33 -8.28
CA SER A 372 -4.58 5.27 -7.72
C SER A 372 -5.87 5.06 -8.52
N LEU A 373 -6.47 6.15 -9.04
CA LEU A 373 -7.68 6.12 -9.86
C LEU A 373 -7.40 5.75 -11.33
N PHE A 374 -6.35 6.33 -11.90
CA PHE A 374 -5.99 6.12 -13.31
C PHE A 374 -5.54 4.67 -13.56
N ARG A 375 -4.82 4.07 -12.63
CA ARG A 375 -4.30 2.71 -12.71
C ARG A 375 -5.31 1.63 -12.32
N ALA A 376 -6.37 1.99 -11.59
CA ALA A 376 -7.40 1.04 -11.17
C ALA A 376 -8.21 0.52 -12.35
N THR A 377 -8.62 -0.75 -12.27
CA THR A 377 -9.46 -1.42 -13.26
C THR A 377 -10.82 -1.75 -12.66
N THR A 378 -11.88 -1.77 -13.49
CA THR A 378 -13.23 -2.20 -13.07
C THR A 378 -13.15 -3.54 -12.34
N THR A 379 -13.74 -3.60 -11.16
CA THR A 379 -13.64 -4.76 -10.28
C THR A 379 -15.02 -5.22 -9.83
N ARG A 380 -15.30 -6.51 -10.02
CA ARG A 380 -16.48 -7.18 -9.45
C ARG A 380 -16.08 -7.86 -8.14
N GLY A 381 -16.93 -7.73 -7.12
CA GLY A 381 -16.70 -8.31 -5.80
C GLY A 381 -17.98 -8.55 -5.02
N HIS A 382 -17.89 -8.55 -3.70
CA HIS A 382 -18.91 -9.01 -2.74
C HIS A 382 -20.30 -8.43 -2.95
N ARG A 383 -20.43 -7.12 -3.16
CA ARG A 383 -21.75 -6.46 -3.26
C ARG A 383 -21.99 -5.82 -4.62
N GLY A 384 -21.25 -6.21 -5.64
CA GLY A 384 -21.45 -5.73 -6.99
C GLY A 384 -20.16 -5.40 -7.72
N THR A 385 -20.27 -4.56 -8.73
CA THR A 385 -19.19 -4.11 -9.59
C THR A 385 -18.93 -2.62 -9.33
N VAL A 386 -17.67 -2.25 -9.21
CA VAL A 386 -17.23 -0.86 -9.17
C VAL A 386 -16.42 -0.57 -10.42
N GLU A 387 -16.90 0.40 -11.17
CA GLU A 387 -16.27 0.82 -12.41
C GLU A 387 -14.98 1.60 -12.15
N ALA A 388 -14.01 1.44 -13.02
CA ALA A 388 -12.83 2.30 -13.05
C ALA A 388 -13.22 3.72 -13.51
N LEU A 389 -12.43 4.72 -13.11
CA LEU A 389 -12.57 6.08 -13.63
C LEU A 389 -12.59 6.06 -15.17
N PRO A 390 -13.61 6.62 -15.84
CA PRO A 390 -13.69 6.62 -17.30
C PRO A 390 -12.66 7.59 -17.88
N LEU A 391 -11.52 7.08 -18.39
CA LEU A 391 -10.36 7.91 -18.74
C LEU A 391 -10.66 8.89 -19.86
N GLN A 392 -11.24 8.46 -20.99
CA GLN A 392 -11.47 9.37 -22.11
C GLN A 392 -12.42 10.52 -21.74
N PRO A 393 -13.61 10.28 -21.14
CA PRO A 393 -14.46 11.37 -20.65
C PRO A 393 -13.75 12.28 -19.64
N THR A 394 -12.90 11.71 -18.77
CA THR A 394 -12.09 12.52 -17.82
C THR A 394 -11.13 13.42 -18.55
N LEU A 395 -10.37 12.90 -19.51
CA LEU A 395 -9.39 13.67 -20.29
C LEU A 395 -10.08 14.78 -21.11
N ASP A 396 -11.23 14.50 -21.69
CA ASP A 396 -12.03 15.50 -22.42
C ASP A 396 -12.46 16.67 -21.52
N ILE A 397 -12.82 16.36 -20.25
CA ILE A 397 -13.10 17.39 -19.24
C ILE A 397 -11.85 18.20 -18.94
N LEU A 398 -10.73 17.53 -18.66
CA LEU A 398 -9.46 18.17 -18.32
C LEU A 398 -8.97 19.10 -19.45
N GLU A 399 -9.11 18.66 -20.71
CA GLU A 399 -8.75 19.48 -21.88
C GLU A 399 -9.61 20.74 -21.96
N ARG A 400 -10.95 20.63 -21.82
CA ARG A 400 -11.86 21.78 -21.81
C ARG A 400 -11.57 22.81 -20.71
N HIS A 401 -11.06 22.35 -19.57
CA HIS A 401 -10.68 23.21 -18.44
C HIS A 401 -9.21 23.65 -18.46
N GLY A 402 -8.42 23.31 -19.50
CA GLY A 402 -7.00 23.64 -19.57
C GLY A 402 -6.17 23.04 -18.45
N ALA A 403 -6.57 21.84 -17.98
CA ALA A 403 -5.97 21.15 -16.83
C ALA A 403 -4.91 20.08 -17.24
N LEU A 404 -4.60 19.98 -18.54
CA LEU A 404 -3.57 19.08 -19.06
C LEU A 404 -2.28 19.85 -19.42
N HIS A 405 -1.16 19.14 -19.37
CA HIS A 405 0.14 19.60 -19.86
C HIS A 405 0.64 20.92 -19.25
N TRP A 406 0.43 21.12 -17.97
CA TRP A 406 0.88 22.32 -17.25
C TRP A 406 2.41 22.51 -17.28
N ASP A 407 3.19 21.43 -17.41
CA ASP A 407 4.64 21.46 -17.63
C ASP A 407 5.05 22.22 -18.90
N ARG A 408 4.15 22.33 -19.89
CA ARG A 408 4.39 23.01 -21.17
C ARG A 408 3.72 24.37 -21.26
N MET A 409 2.65 24.59 -20.49
CA MET A 409 1.77 25.74 -20.62
C MET A 409 1.94 26.76 -19.49
N ILE A 410 2.32 26.33 -18.28
CA ILE A 410 2.36 27.17 -17.08
C ILE A 410 3.64 26.91 -16.28
N PRO A 411 4.38 27.95 -15.90
CA PRO A 411 4.34 29.30 -16.42
C PRO A 411 4.89 29.36 -17.84
N PRO A 412 4.53 30.40 -18.62
CA PRO A 412 5.20 30.65 -19.90
C PRO A 412 6.70 30.81 -19.60
N ARG A 413 7.53 29.98 -20.22
CA ARG A 413 9.00 30.09 -20.07
C ARG A 413 9.44 31.49 -20.45
N ARG A 414 10.06 32.20 -19.53
CA ARG A 414 10.68 33.50 -19.88
C ARG A 414 11.80 33.23 -20.88
N PRO A 415 11.81 33.91 -22.05
CA PRO A 415 12.93 33.78 -23.00
C PRO A 415 14.22 34.15 -22.24
N GLY A 416 15.19 33.23 -22.16
CA GLY A 416 16.50 33.47 -21.58
C GLY A 416 16.74 33.05 -20.13
N ALA A 417 15.81 32.41 -19.43
CA ALA A 417 16.11 31.72 -18.19
C ALA A 417 16.73 30.35 -18.49
N ARG A 418 18.06 30.28 -18.46
CA ARG A 418 18.84 29.04 -18.43
C ARG A 418 19.17 28.66 -16.98
#